data_53d5f49f89133cba1033c2d2c0a267f4
#
_entry.id   53d5f49f89133cba1033c2d2c0a267f4
#
_cell.length_a   1.000
_cell.length_b   1.000
_cell.length_c   1.000
_cell.angle_alpha   90.00
_cell.angle_beta   90.00
_cell.angle_gamma   90.00
#
_symmetry.space_group_name_H-M   'P 1'
#
loop_
_entity.id
_entity.type
_entity.pdbx_description
1 polymer ?
#
loop_
_entity_poly.entity_id
_entity_poly.type
_entity_poly.pdbx_seq_one_letter_code
_entity_poly.pdbx_strand_id
1 'polypeptide(L)'
;MYLKHLTWRETEQYLQQKQSIIMPIGSHEQHGPNGMIGTDIICPVRVAEDLSQETGILIGPSIEVGMAQHHLGFAGSIPSAPPR
;
A
#
# COMPACT_ATOMS: atom_id res chain seq x y z
N MET A 1 8.32 9.99 1.07
CA MET A 1 9.56 9.38 0.56
C MET A 1 9.42 7.87 0.54
N TYR A 2 9.71 7.26 -0.57
CA TYR A 2 9.54 5.82 -0.77
C TYR A 2 10.84 5.07 -0.64
N LEU A 3 10.82 3.96 0.09
CA LEU A 3 11.97 3.06 0.20
C LEU A 3 12.46 2.59 -1.18
N LYS A 4 11.54 2.29 -2.10
CA LYS A 4 11.86 1.81 -3.46
C LYS A 4 12.68 2.80 -4.29
N HIS A 5 12.74 4.06 -3.90
CA HIS A 5 13.53 5.09 -4.59
C HIS A 5 14.92 5.28 -3.97
N LEU A 6 15.24 4.55 -2.90
CA LEU A 6 16.53 4.67 -2.22
C LEU A 6 17.49 3.54 -2.60
N THR A 7 18.78 3.84 -2.52
CA THR A 7 19.81 2.81 -2.58
C THR A 7 19.93 2.14 -1.20
N TRP A 8 20.61 0.98 -1.14
CA TRP A 8 20.82 0.30 0.14
C TRP A 8 21.67 1.15 1.12
N ARG A 9 22.58 1.98 0.60
CA ARG A 9 23.40 2.86 1.43
C ARG A 9 22.57 3.98 2.05
N GLU A 10 21.67 4.57 1.28
CA GLU A 10 20.73 5.57 1.78
C GLU A 10 19.79 4.98 2.83
N THR A 11 19.33 3.76 2.62
CA THR A 11 18.50 3.04 3.57
C THR A 11 19.25 2.76 4.88
N GLU A 12 20.54 2.38 4.79
CA GLU A 12 21.38 2.17 5.96
C GLU A 12 21.51 3.46 6.79
N GLN A 13 21.74 4.59 6.14
CA GLN A 13 21.81 5.88 6.82
C GLN A 13 20.50 6.25 7.50
N TYR A 14 19.38 5.99 6.85
CA TYR A 14 18.05 6.21 7.43
C TYR A 14 17.87 5.39 8.71
N LEU A 15 18.25 4.11 8.69
CA LEU A 15 18.11 3.21 9.83
C LEU A 15 18.95 3.61 11.04
N GLN A 16 19.99 4.42 10.86
CA GLN A 16 20.76 4.96 11.97
C GLN A 16 19.98 5.99 12.79
N GLN A 17 18.97 6.61 12.20
CA GLN A 17 18.16 7.64 12.85
C GLN A 17 16.75 7.18 13.18
N LYS A 18 16.17 6.34 12.35
CA LYS A 18 14.78 5.86 12.49
C LYS A 18 14.72 4.37 12.16
N GLN A 19 13.94 3.62 12.93
CA GLN A 19 13.80 2.17 12.75
C GLN A 19 12.35 1.78 12.43
N SER A 20 11.59 2.70 11.84
CA SER A 20 10.22 2.43 11.47
C SER A 20 9.96 2.80 10.02
N ILE A 21 9.01 2.13 9.40
CA ILE A 21 8.51 2.44 8.07
C ILE A 21 6.98 2.45 8.10
N ILE A 22 6.39 3.14 7.13
CA ILE A 22 4.95 3.12 6.91
C ILE A 22 4.67 2.09 5.84
N MET A 23 3.80 1.13 6.12
CA MET A 23 3.41 0.11 5.16
C MET A 23 1.93 0.27 4.84
N PRO A 24 1.56 0.88 3.69
CA PRO A 24 0.16 0.98 3.30
C PRO A 24 -0.41 -0.41 3.01
N ILE A 25 -1.60 -0.67 3.52
CA ILE A 25 -2.28 -1.95 3.31
C ILE A 25 -3.66 -1.65 2.74
N GLY A 26 -4.01 -2.34 1.69
CA GLY A 26 -5.30 -2.21 1.05
C GLY A 26 -5.61 -3.40 0.16
N SER A 27 -6.55 -3.24 -0.75
CA SER A 27 -6.94 -4.31 -1.65
C SER A 27 -7.44 -3.73 -2.97
N HIS A 28 -7.56 -4.61 -3.96
CA HIS A 28 -8.19 -4.30 -5.25
C HIS A 28 -9.56 -4.96 -5.25
N GLU A 29 -10.62 -4.15 -5.08
CA GLU A 29 -11.99 -4.64 -5.00
C GLU A 29 -12.92 -3.73 -5.79
N GLN A 30 -14.06 -4.28 -6.23
CA GLN A 30 -15.08 -3.47 -6.88
C GLN A 30 -15.74 -2.53 -5.85
N HIS A 31 -16.08 -1.33 -6.29
CA HIS A 31 -16.75 -0.30 -5.51
C HIS A 31 -17.95 0.27 -6.29
N GLY A 32 -18.73 -0.62 -6.92
CA GLY A 32 -19.84 -0.23 -7.75
C GLY A 32 -19.43 0.18 -9.16
N PRO A 33 -20.39 0.50 -10.04
CA PRO A 33 -20.12 0.77 -11.45
C PRO A 33 -19.22 2.00 -11.70
N ASN A 34 -19.25 2.97 -10.78
CA ASN A 34 -18.54 4.24 -10.91
C ASN A 34 -17.37 4.37 -9.92
N GLY A 35 -17.15 3.38 -9.05
CA GLY A 35 -16.08 3.39 -8.08
C GLY A 35 -14.81 2.78 -8.65
N MET A 36 -13.65 3.34 -8.30
CA MET A 36 -12.36 2.80 -8.75
C MET A 36 -12.00 1.54 -7.97
N ILE A 37 -11.49 0.53 -8.67
CA ILE A 37 -11.06 -0.73 -8.07
C ILE A 37 -9.96 -0.50 -7.04
N GLY A 38 -9.07 0.45 -7.27
CA GLY A 38 -7.94 0.75 -6.40
C GLY A 38 -8.26 1.65 -5.20
N THR A 39 -9.54 1.93 -4.91
CA THR A 39 -9.91 2.87 -3.83
C THR A 39 -9.26 2.50 -2.50
N ASP A 40 -9.28 1.23 -2.11
CA ASP A 40 -8.77 0.76 -0.82
C ASP A 40 -7.24 0.73 -0.73
N ILE A 41 -6.52 0.97 -1.81
CA ILE A 41 -5.07 1.14 -1.80
C ILE A 41 -4.65 2.57 -2.11
N ILE A 42 -5.38 3.26 -2.97
CA ILE A 42 -5.08 4.66 -3.31
C ILE A 42 -5.20 5.54 -2.07
N CYS A 43 -6.23 5.35 -1.26
CA CYS A 43 -6.43 6.14 -0.04
C CYS A 43 -5.33 5.91 1.01
N PRO A 44 -4.98 4.66 1.39
CA PRO A 44 -3.88 4.43 2.32
C PRO A 44 -2.53 4.96 1.83
N VAL A 45 -2.23 4.83 0.54
CA VAL A 45 -0.97 5.33 -0.03
C VAL A 45 -0.93 6.86 0.07
N ARG A 46 -2.02 7.55 -0.22
CA ARG A 46 -2.07 9.01 -0.10
C ARG A 46 -1.87 9.47 1.33
N VAL A 47 -2.50 8.80 2.30
CA VAL A 47 -2.30 9.09 3.72
C VAL A 47 -0.84 8.86 4.12
N ALA A 48 -0.24 7.77 3.64
CA ALA A 48 1.17 7.47 3.90
C ALA A 48 2.10 8.55 3.35
N GLU A 49 1.82 9.08 2.15
CA GLU A 49 2.59 10.16 1.56
C GLU A 49 2.56 11.43 2.43
N ASP A 50 1.38 11.80 2.93
CA ASP A 50 1.24 12.96 3.80
C ASP A 50 1.96 12.75 5.14
N LEU A 51 1.84 11.58 5.75
CA LEU A 51 2.54 11.24 6.98
C LEU A 51 4.06 11.24 6.79
N SER A 52 4.54 10.71 5.67
CA SER A 52 5.97 10.68 5.37
C SER A 52 6.55 12.09 5.24
N GLN A 53 5.81 13.01 4.63
CA GLN A 53 6.23 14.40 4.52
C GLN A 53 6.37 15.06 5.90
N GLU A 54 5.45 14.78 6.81
CA GLU A 54 5.46 15.42 8.13
C GLU A 54 6.47 14.79 9.10
N THR A 55 6.68 13.50 9.01
CA THR A 55 7.47 12.75 9.99
C THR A 55 8.87 12.37 9.51
N GLY A 56 9.09 12.35 8.20
CA GLY A 56 10.33 11.84 7.61
C GLY A 56 10.43 10.31 7.63
N ILE A 57 9.36 9.61 8.01
CA ILE A 57 9.34 8.14 8.01
C ILE A 57 9.15 7.65 6.58
N LEU A 58 9.98 6.68 6.16
CA LEU A 58 9.92 6.11 4.82
C LEU A 58 8.66 5.30 4.60
N ILE A 59 8.15 5.35 3.37
CA ILE A 59 7.06 4.49 2.92
C ILE A 59 7.66 3.21 2.37
N GLY A 60 7.34 2.08 2.98
CA GLY A 60 7.75 0.75 2.53
C GLY A 60 6.83 0.21 1.44
N PRO A 61 6.99 -1.08 1.08
CA PRO A 61 6.11 -1.71 0.10
C PRO A 61 4.66 -1.69 0.56
N SER A 62 3.74 -1.42 -0.36
CA SER A 62 2.32 -1.51 -0.06
C SER A 62 1.85 -2.96 -0.24
N ILE A 63 0.89 -3.37 0.59
CA ILE A 63 0.20 -4.66 0.45
C ILE A 63 -1.15 -4.36 -0.19
N GLU A 64 -1.33 -4.80 -1.43
CA GLU A 64 -2.46 -4.44 -2.26
C GLU A 64 -3.41 -5.60 -2.54
N VAL A 65 -3.13 -6.77 -1.98
CA VAL A 65 -3.98 -7.96 -2.09
C VAL A 65 -4.43 -8.37 -0.69
N GLY A 66 -5.69 -8.75 -0.56
CA GLY A 66 -6.26 -9.10 0.73
C GLY A 66 -7.41 -10.09 0.59
N MET A 67 -8.22 -10.22 1.62
CA MET A 67 -9.38 -11.11 1.64
C MET A 67 -10.54 -10.47 0.87
N ALA A 68 -10.62 -10.77 -0.42
CA ALA A 68 -11.60 -10.19 -1.33
C ALA A 68 -12.46 -11.24 -2.05
N GLN A 69 -12.58 -12.46 -1.48
CA GLN A 69 -13.31 -13.56 -2.12
C GLN A 69 -14.78 -13.23 -2.39
N HIS A 70 -15.42 -12.46 -1.52
CA HIS A 70 -16.81 -12.06 -1.71
C HIS A 70 -17.02 -11.09 -2.88
N HIS A 71 -15.93 -10.49 -3.41
CA HIS A 71 -15.97 -9.61 -4.58
C HIS A 71 -15.53 -10.30 -5.88
N LEU A 72 -15.22 -11.60 -5.84
CA LEU A 72 -14.66 -12.31 -7.00
C LEU A 72 -15.61 -12.43 -8.21
N GLY A 73 -16.91 -12.19 -8.01
CA GLY A 73 -17.87 -12.10 -9.12
C GLY A 73 -17.72 -10.85 -9.97
N PHE A 74 -16.87 -9.91 -9.57
CA PHE A 74 -16.64 -8.65 -10.27
C PHE A 74 -15.21 -8.60 -10.82
N ALA A 75 -15.07 -8.17 -12.07
CA ALA A 75 -13.76 -8.06 -12.70
C ALA A 75 -12.85 -7.09 -11.94
N GLY A 76 -11.58 -7.43 -11.81
CA GLY A 76 -10.58 -6.56 -11.19
C GLY A 76 -10.34 -6.78 -9.70
N SER A 77 -11.16 -7.58 -9.03
CA SER A 77 -10.90 -7.93 -7.62
C SER A 77 -9.78 -8.97 -7.55
N ILE A 78 -8.77 -8.69 -6.73
CA ILE A 78 -7.57 -9.55 -6.60
C ILE A 78 -7.38 -9.92 -5.13
N PRO A 79 -7.76 -11.17 -4.73
CA PRO A 79 -7.55 -11.61 -3.35
C PRO A 79 -6.12 -12.08 -3.10
N SER A 80 -5.73 -12.14 -1.83
CA SER A 80 -4.42 -12.63 -1.41
C SER A 80 -4.28 -14.15 -1.52
N ALA A 81 -5.40 -14.86 -1.63
CA ALA A 81 -5.45 -16.33 -1.78
C ALA A 81 -6.44 -16.69 -2.87
N PRO A 82 -6.22 -17.82 -3.60
CA PRO A 82 -7.17 -18.24 -4.61
C PRO A 82 -8.50 -18.65 -3.98
N PRO A 83 -9.61 -18.50 -4.71
CA PRO A 83 -10.91 -18.97 -4.23
C PRO A 83 -10.91 -20.49 -4.11
N ARG A 84 -11.68 -20.98 -3.16
CA ARG A 84 -11.84 -22.41 -2.92
C ARG A 84 -13.07 -22.94 -3.65
#